data_e5e9b7b999c89e4399d54d7eeccf60e5
#
_entry.id   e5e9b7b999c89e4399d54d7eeccf60e5
#
_cell.length_a   1.000
_cell.length_b   1.000
_cell.length_c   1.000
_cell.angle_alpha   90.00
_cell.angle_beta   90.00
_cell.angle_gamma   90.00
#
_symmetry.space_group_name_H-M   'P 1'
#
loop_
_entity.id
_entity.type
_entity.pdbx_description
1 polymer ?
#
loop_
_entity_poly.entity_id
_entity_poly.type
_entity_poly.pdbx_seq_one_letter_code
_entity_poly.pdbx_strand_id
1 'polypeptide(L)'
;MQEKFRYLPQNERKKILLLCDDIRLHSGVAHIAKEIVINTAHHFNWVNIGAALKHPEEGKMFDLSQSINEQKGLTDASVRVLANSGYGTPEQVRMFLNSEKFDAIFIITDPRYFTWLFQIENEIRKQMPIIYLNIWDDLPAPMYNRSYYESVDALYAISRQTKFINEYVLGEKASEKLISYVPHGLDHNIFKPLEYSDPSLNTFRKELFGGKEYDYVVMFNSRNIRRKSIPDLILSYKYFVDRIDPTKRDNVALLLHTQAVDGNGTDLPAVIDALLGEGYNVHFTNKMYNAVDMNLLYNCADVVALLSSNEGWGLALTEALLTLSLIHI
;
A
#
# COMPACT_ATOMS: atom_id res chain seq x y z
N MET A 1 -24.92 15.03 -0.12
CA MET A 1 -24.32 16.37 -0.01
C MET A 1 -22.82 16.17 0.12
N GLN A 2 -22.04 16.44 -0.94
CA GLN A 2 -20.59 16.51 -0.82
C GLN A 2 -20.30 17.75 0.04
N GLU A 3 -19.84 17.57 1.28
CA GLU A 3 -19.18 18.64 2.00
C GLU A 3 -18.02 19.12 1.13
N LYS A 4 -18.11 20.36 0.65
CA LYS A 4 -16.99 20.99 -0.03
C LYS A 4 -15.86 21.06 1.00
N PHE A 5 -14.82 20.25 0.82
CA PHE A 5 -13.62 20.33 1.65
C PHE A 5 -13.16 21.79 1.69
N ARG A 6 -13.06 22.33 2.91
CA ARG A 6 -12.67 23.73 3.09
C ARG A 6 -11.21 23.88 2.68
N TYR A 7 -10.99 24.59 1.57
CA TYR A 7 -9.65 24.98 1.16
C TYR A 7 -9.10 25.99 2.18
N LEU A 8 -7.88 25.72 2.69
CA LEU A 8 -7.16 26.64 3.55
C LEU A 8 -5.98 27.25 2.78
N PRO A 9 -5.75 28.57 2.85
CA PRO A 9 -4.52 29.18 2.33
C PRO A 9 -3.29 28.55 2.96
N GLN A 10 -2.19 28.44 2.22
CA GLN A 10 -0.97 27.75 2.66
C GLN A 10 -0.47 28.21 4.04
N ASN A 11 -0.56 29.51 4.34
CA ASN A 11 -0.12 30.07 5.60
C ASN A 11 -1.05 29.77 6.81
N GLU A 12 -2.27 29.32 6.57
CA GLU A 12 -3.22 28.89 7.60
C GLU A 12 -3.19 27.37 7.87
N ARG A 13 -2.52 26.62 6.96
CA ARG A 13 -2.45 25.14 7.08
C ARG A 13 -1.53 24.71 8.19
N LYS A 14 -1.95 23.70 8.93
CA LYS A 14 -1.07 22.98 9.84
C LYS A 14 0.02 22.27 9.09
N LYS A 15 1.25 22.31 9.62
CA LYS A 15 2.41 21.66 9.04
C LYS A 15 2.69 20.34 9.75
N ILE A 16 2.76 19.28 8.98
CA ILE A 16 2.92 17.91 9.48
C ILE A 16 4.30 17.36 9.05
N LEU A 17 5.04 16.82 10.03
CA LEU A 17 6.24 16.04 9.76
C LEU A 17 5.84 14.57 9.64
N LEU A 18 5.93 14.02 8.43
CA LEU A 18 5.58 12.65 8.10
C LEU A 18 6.82 11.76 8.14
N LEU A 19 6.79 10.71 8.95
CA LEU A 19 7.83 9.69 9.04
C LEU A 19 7.28 8.37 8.50
N CYS A 20 7.68 7.98 7.31
CA CYS A 20 7.28 6.75 6.64
C CYS A 20 8.22 6.46 5.46
N ASP A 21 7.87 5.47 4.62
CA ASP A 21 8.54 5.30 3.33
C ASP A 21 8.51 6.59 2.52
N ASP A 22 9.50 6.81 1.68
CA ASP A 22 9.48 7.94 0.73
C ASP A 22 8.24 7.81 -0.17
N ILE A 23 7.37 8.82 -0.13
CA ILE A 23 6.08 8.84 -0.85
C ILE A 23 6.24 8.76 -2.38
N ARG A 24 7.45 8.85 -2.92
CA ARG A 24 7.77 8.67 -4.34
C ARG A 24 8.03 7.20 -4.71
N LEU A 25 8.24 6.33 -3.72
CA LEU A 25 8.55 4.91 -3.92
C LEU A 25 7.31 4.06 -4.17
N HIS A 26 7.55 2.85 -4.67
CA HIS A 26 6.52 1.85 -4.96
C HIS A 26 6.43 0.80 -3.84
N SER A 27 6.00 1.22 -2.66
CA SER A 27 5.65 0.30 -1.57
C SER A 27 4.20 0.55 -1.12
N GLY A 28 3.58 -0.44 -0.46
CA GLY A 28 2.23 -0.26 0.08
C GLY A 28 2.15 0.91 1.07
N VAL A 29 3.17 1.08 1.91
CA VAL A 29 3.25 2.19 2.89
C VAL A 29 3.43 3.52 2.17
N ALA A 30 4.33 3.59 1.18
CA ALA A 30 4.52 4.80 0.37
C ALA A 30 3.24 5.19 -0.37
N HIS A 31 2.51 4.21 -0.92
CA HIS A 31 1.25 4.46 -1.61
C HIS A 31 0.20 5.06 -0.67
N ILE A 32 -0.01 4.48 0.52
CA ILE A 32 -0.93 5.02 1.53
C ILE A 32 -0.55 6.46 1.90
N ALA A 33 0.73 6.65 2.24
CA ALA A 33 1.24 7.95 2.66
C ALA A 33 1.06 8.99 1.55
N LYS A 34 1.37 8.61 0.30
CA LYS A 34 1.19 9.46 -0.89
C LYS A 34 -0.27 9.88 -1.05
N GLU A 35 -1.22 8.93 -0.97
CA GLU A 35 -2.65 9.23 -1.10
C GLU A 35 -3.14 10.17 0.00
N ILE A 36 -2.70 9.98 1.25
CA ILE A 36 -3.00 10.92 2.34
C ILE A 36 -2.46 12.31 2.03
N VAL A 37 -1.19 12.43 1.68
CA VAL A 37 -0.54 13.71 1.39
C VAL A 37 -1.21 14.44 0.24
N ILE A 38 -1.40 13.78 -0.90
CA ILE A 38 -1.95 14.38 -2.12
C ILE A 38 -3.40 14.82 -1.90
N ASN A 39 -4.22 13.99 -1.23
CA ASN A 39 -5.63 14.30 -1.04
C ASN A 39 -5.90 15.26 0.11
N THR A 40 -4.87 15.63 0.89
CA THR A 40 -4.98 16.62 1.99
C THR A 40 -4.06 17.83 1.82
N ALA A 41 -3.35 17.93 0.69
CA ALA A 41 -2.44 19.05 0.42
C ALA A 41 -3.13 20.43 0.36
N HIS A 42 -4.45 20.47 0.15
CA HIS A 42 -5.26 21.68 0.25
C HIS A 42 -5.57 22.09 1.70
N HIS A 43 -5.24 21.26 2.68
CA HIS A 43 -5.57 21.45 4.10
C HIS A 43 -4.34 21.40 5.03
N PHE A 44 -3.28 20.70 4.63
CA PHE A 44 -2.03 20.55 5.37
C PHE A 44 -0.82 20.87 4.51
N ASN A 45 0.24 21.37 5.16
CA ASN A 45 1.57 21.44 4.61
C ASN A 45 2.37 20.22 5.06
N TRP A 46 3.07 19.54 4.16
CA TRP A 46 3.71 18.27 4.45
C TRP A 46 5.22 18.32 4.28
N VAL A 47 5.94 17.73 5.22
CA VAL A 47 7.38 17.41 5.08
C VAL A 47 7.55 15.95 5.41
N ASN A 48 8.01 15.15 4.45
CA ASN A 48 8.25 13.72 4.63
C ASN A 48 9.74 13.45 4.83
N ILE A 49 10.12 12.77 5.92
CA ILE A 49 11.38 12.05 5.99
C ILE A 49 11.12 10.70 5.35
N GLY A 50 11.47 10.60 4.06
CA GLY A 50 11.13 9.53 3.16
C GLY A 50 12.12 8.39 3.23
N ALA A 51 11.73 7.30 3.88
CA ALA A 51 12.60 6.16 4.14
C ALA A 51 12.74 5.21 2.96
N ALA A 52 13.95 4.66 2.80
CA ALA A 52 14.24 3.45 2.03
C ALA A 52 15.36 2.65 2.73
N LEU A 53 15.54 1.37 2.39
CA LEU A 53 16.62 0.55 2.97
C LEU A 53 18.00 1.13 2.67
N LYS A 54 18.23 1.52 1.39
CA LYS A 54 19.39 2.28 0.90
C LYS A 54 18.86 3.27 -0.12
N HIS A 55 18.71 4.52 0.30
CA HIS A 55 18.12 5.50 -0.59
C HIS A 55 19.15 5.99 -1.61
N PRO A 56 18.92 5.84 -2.93
CA PRO A 56 19.90 6.27 -3.96
C PRO A 56 20.16 7.78 -3.97
N GLU A 57 19.21 8.55 -3.42
CA GLU A 57 19.25 10.01 -3.37
C GLU A 57 19.36 10.54 -1.93
N GLU A 58 19.93 9.74 -1.02
CA GLU A 58 20.05 10.07 0.41
C GLU A 58 20.56 11.49 0.65
N GLY A 59 19.91 12.20 1.57
CA GLY A 59 20.22 13.56 1.97
C GLY A 59 19.71 14.64 1.03
N LYS A 60 19.10 14.30 -0.12
CA LYS A 60 18.49 15.30 -1.01
C LYS A 60 17.09 15.66 -0.57
N MET A 61 16.78 16.96 -0.64
CA MET A 61 15.44 17.49 -0.44
C MET A 61 14.75 17.69 -1.79
N PHE A 62 13.54 17.18 -1.93
CA PHE A 62 12.70 17.30 -3.13
C PHE A 62 11.46 18.13 -2.79
N ASP A 63 11.12 19.05 -3.67
CA ASP A 63 9.87 19.80 -3.60
C ASP A 63 8.87 19.22 -4.62
N LEU A 64 7.78 18.68 -4.12
CA LEU A 64 6.70 18.08 -4.93
C LEU A 64 5.51 19.02 -5.10
N SER A 65 5.59 20.25 -4.59
CA SER A 65 4.46 21.19 -4.53
C SER A 65 3.87 21.47 -5.91
N GLN A 66 4.72 21.72 -6.93
CA GLN A 66 4.25 21.99 -8.29
C GLN A 66 3.54 20.77 -8.89
N SER A 67 4.12 19.58 -8.79
CA SER A 67 3.51 18.34 -9.31
C SER A 67 2.14 18.06 -8.69
N ILE A 68 1.99 18.32 -7.38
CA ILE A 68 0.72 18.15 -6.68
C ILE A 68 -0.29 19.22 -7.07
N ASN A 69 0.15 20.46 -7.27
CA ASN A 69 -0.69 21.53 -7.80
C ASN A 69 -1.28 21.16 -9.15
N GLU A 70 -0.46 20.68 -10.07
CA GLU A 70 -0.88 20.23 -11.39
C GLU A 70 -1.87 19.05 -11.32
N GLN A 71 -1.56 18.06 -10.48
CA GLN A 71 -2.39 16.86 -10.34
C GLN A 71 -3.77 17.14 -9.70
N LYS A 72 -3.85 18.07 -8.75
CA LYS A 72 -5.06 18.33 -7.95
C LYS A 72 -5.74 19.66 -8.28
N GLY A 73 -5.22 20.43 -9.24
CA GLY A 73 -5.75 21.76 -9.57
C GLY A 73 -5.60 22.76 -8.42
N LEU A 74 -4.53 22.61 -7.61
CA LEU A 74 -4.18 23.54 -6.54
C LEU A 74 -3.19 24.57 -7.06
N THR A 75 -2.92 25.64 -6.29
CA THR A 75 -1.97 26.70 -6.65
C THR A 75 -0.90 26.93 -5.60
N ASP A 76 -1.11 26.40 -4.39
CA ASP A 76 -0.30 26.71 -3.22
C ASP A 76 -0.04 25.47 -2.31
N ALA A 77 -0.01 24.28 -2.87
CA ALA A 77 0.42 23.10 -2.13
C ALA A 77 1.86 23.30 -1.61
N SER A 78 2.15 22.71 -0.45
CA SER A 78 3.50 22.69 0.13
C SER A 78 3.81 21.27 0.59
N VAL A 79 4.59 20.56 -0.22
CA VAL A 79 4.97 19.17 0.02
C VAL A 79 6.44 18.97 -0.30
N ARG A 80 7.22 18.60 0.70
CA ARG A 80 8.66 18.36 0.56
C ARG A 80 9.03 16.97 1.07
N VAL A 81 10.02 16.35 0.47
CA VAL A 81 10.53 15.02 0.84
C VAL A 81 12.05 15.10 1.03
N LEU A 82 12.53 14.71 2.21
CA LEU A 82 13.92 14.40 2.45
C LEU A 82 14.14 12.92 2.17
N ALA A 83 14.90 12.60 1.15
CA ALA A 83 15.31 11.22 0.85
C ALA A 83 16.25 10.70 1.95
N ASN A 84 15.91 9.59 2.59
CA ASN A 84 16.63 9.10 3.76
C ASN A 84 16.81 7.58 3.74
N SER A 85 18.01 7.11 4.13
CA SER A 85 18.25 5.69 4.39
C SER A 85 17.79 5.37 5.81
N GLY A 86 16.78 4.47 5.91
CA GLY A 86 16.09 4.20 7.17
C GLY A 86 15.06 5.26 7.56
N TYR A 87 14.43 5.07 8.70
CA TYR A 87 13.23 5.83 9.11
C TYR A 87 13.54 7.09 9.95
N GLY A 88 14.73 7.64 9.79
CA GLY A 88 15.14 8.86 10.48
C GLY A 88 15.91 8.64 11.78
N THR A 89 16.35 9.75 12.38
CA THR A 89 17.09 9.77 13.65
C THR A 89 16.60 10.92 14.54
N PRO A 90 16.92 10.89 15.86
CA PRO A 90 16.62 12.02 16.76
C PRO A 90 17.20 13.35 16.27
N GLU A 91 18.43 13.33 15.73
CA GLU A 91 19.14 14.52 15.24
C GLU A 91 18.42 15.13 14.04
N GLN A 92 17.95 14.29 13.09
CA GLN A 92 17.21 14.76 11.94
C GLN A 92 15.88 15.41 12.34
N VAL A 93 15.11 14.79 13.25
CA VAL A 93 13.87 15.41 13.74
C VAL A 93 14.16 16.71 14.45
N ARG A 94 15.15 16.76 15.36
CA ARG A 94 15.54 18.01 16.04
C ARG A 94 15.98 19.08 15.05
N MET A 95 16.70 18.71 13.98
CA MET A 95 17.09 19.66 12.92
C MET A 95 15.85 20.29 12.29
N PHE A 96 14.86 19.49 11.91
CA PHE A 96 13.59 20.00 11.36
C PHE A 96 12.85 20.88 12.37
N LEU A 97 12.69 20.45 13.61
CA LEU A 97 11.98 21.21 14.64
C LEU A 97 12.67 22.54 15.00
N ASN A 98 13.98 22.61 14.83
CA ASN A 98 14.74 23.85 15.04
C ASN A 98 14.69 24.79 13.82
N SER A 99 14.48 24.26 12.61
CA SER A 99 14.46 25.05 11.38
C SER A 99 13.10 25.66 11.07
N GLU A 100 12.02 24.98 11.47
CA GLU A 100 10.65 25.41 11.18
C GLU A 100 9.65 24.83 12.19
N LYS A 101 8.51 25.51 12.33
CA LYS A 101 7.46 25.08 13.23
C LYS A 101 6.60 23.97 12.61
N PHE A 102 6.43 22.87 13.32
CA PHE A 102 5.48 21.79 13.00
C PHE A 102 4.33 21.77 14.01
N ASP A 103 3.18 21.29 13.57
CA ASP A 103 1.98 21.18 14.40
C ASP A 103 1.70 19.73 14.82
N ALA A 104 2.29 18.73 14.15
CA ALA A 104 2.24 17.31 14.51
C ALA A 104 3.35 16.51 13.84
N ILE A 105 3.71 15.39 14.45
CA ILE A 105 4.43 14.29 13.79
C ILE A 105 3.41 13.20 13.44
N PHE A 106 3.46 12.72 12.21
CA PHE A 106 2.64 11.61 11.74
C PHE A 106 3.53 10.45 11.30
N ILE A 107 3.36 9.28 11.91
CA ILE A 107 4.14 8.09 11.60
C ILE A 107 3.24 7.02 10.97
N ILE A 108 3.79 6.30 9.99
CA ILE A 108 3.14 5.16 9.32
C ILE A 108 4.15 4.02 9.23
N THR A 109 3.73 2.81 9.39
CA THR A 109 4.44 1.53 9.32
C THR A 109 4.67 0.89 10.71
N ASP A 110 5.57 -0.06 10.82
CA ASP A 110 5.86 -0.80 12.06
C ASP A 110 6.49 0.12 13.11
N PRO A 111 5.93 0.23 14.31
CA PRO A 111 6.41 1.17 15.32
C PRO A 111 7.84 0.87 15.78
N ARG A 112 8.34 -0.35 15.59
CA ARG A 112 9.70 -0.75 15.96
C ARG A 112 10.77 -0.02 15.17
N TYR A 113 10.45 0.47 13.97
CA TYR A 113 11.36 1.33 13.20
C TYR A 113 11.54 2.72 13.81
N PHE A 114 10.64 3.14 14.70
CA PHE A 114 10.65 4.44 15.37
C PHE A 114 11.02 4.36 16.85
N THR A 115 11.69 3.30 17.31
CA THR A 115 12.11 3.15 18.70
C THR A 115 12.88 4.37 19.21
N TRP A 116 13.72 4.96 18.36
CA TRP A 116 14.47 6.18 18.65
C TRP A 116 13.55 7.40 18.88
N LEU A 117 12.42 7.51 18.14
CA LEU A 117 11.44 8.58 18.33
C LEU A 117 10.73 8.45 19.69
N PHE A 118 10.37 7.23 20.05
CA PHE A 118 9.71 6.94 21.31
C PHE A 118 10.63 7.14 22.52
N GLN A 119 11.94 7.05 22.35
CA GLN A 119 12.91 7.40 23.39
C GLN A 119 12.95 8.91 23.70
N ILE A 120 12.58 9.76 22.74
CA ILE A 120 12.51 11.22 22.89
C ILE A 120 11.06 11.75 22.88
N GLU A 121 10.06 10.89 23.02
CA GLU A 121 8.65 11.28 22.91
C GLU A 121 8.25 12.39 23.88
N ASN A 122 8.78 12.35 25.10
CA ASN A 122 8.52 13.37 26.10
C ASN A 122 9.03 14.77 25.72
N GLU A 123 10.11 14.86 24.94
CA GLU A 123 10.62 16.11 24.39
C GLU A 123 9.67 16.64 23.30
N ILE A 124 9.20 15.77 22.43
CA ILE A 124 8.35 16.09 21.28
C ILE A 124 6.93 16.44 21.72
N ARG A 125 6.32 15.61 22.55
CA ARG A 125 4.92 15.76 22.97
C ARG A 125 4.65 16.99 23.85
N LYS A 126 5.70 17.63 24.37
CA LYS A 126 5.60 18.98 24.97
C LYS A 126 5.33 20.08 23.95
N GLN A 127 5.66 19.84 22.69
CA GLN A 127 5.57 20.83 21.62
C GLN A 127 4.42 20.52 20.66
N MET A 128 4.20 19.24 20.34
CA MET A 128 3.21 18.80 19.36
C MET A 128 2.82 17.33 19.57
N PRO A 129 1.62 16.91 19.12
CA PRO A 129 1.20 15.53 19.20
C PRO A 129 1.96 14.61 18.21
N ILE A 130 2.07 13.34 18.60
CA ILE A 130 2.50 12.23 17.73
C ILE A 130 1.24 11.46 17.35
N ILE A 131 0.99 11.34 16.05
CA ILE A 131 -0.10 10.57 15.44
C ILE A 131 0.47 9.34 14.78
N TYR A 132 -0.10 8.18 15.01
CA TYR A 132 0.35 6.93 14.40
C TYR A 132 -0.77 6.25 13.62
N LEU A 133 -0.55 6.01 12.32
CA LEU A 133 -1.39 5.13 11.51
C LEU A 133 -0.82 3.72 11.59
N ASN A 134 -1.45 2.89 12.39
CA ASN A 134 -1.09 1.49 12.58
C ASN A 134 -1.63 0.63 11.43
N ILE A 135 -0.73 -0.14 10.84
CA ILE A 135 -1.02 -1.07 9.74
C ILE A 135 -0.88 -2.54 10.18
N TRP A 136 -0.84 -2.82 11.48
CA TRP A 136 -0.66 -4.16 12.00
C TRP A 136 -1.81 -5.09 11.60
N ASP A 137 -1.47 -6.25 11.10
CA ASP A 137 -2.37 -7.17 10.39
C ASP A 137 -2.40 -8.58 10.96
N ASP A 138 -1.61 -8.87 12.00
CA ASP A 138 -1.38 -10.25 12.46
C ASP A 138 -1.87 -10.52 13.89
N LEU A 139 -2.20 -11.77 14.14
CA LEU A 139 -2.53 -12.32 15.45
C LEU A 139 -1.54 -13.44 15.80
N PRO A 140 -1.21 -13.61 17.09
CA PRO A 140 -1.76 -12.96 18.29
C PRO A 140 -1.40 -11.47 18.36
N ALA A 141 -2.25 -10.68 19.07
CA ALA A 141 -2.06 -9.24 19.23
C ALA A 141 -0.66 -8.92 19.78
N PRO A 142 0.02 -7.90 19.24
CA PRO A 142 1.42 -7.58 19.54
C PRO A 142 1.55 -6.86 20.90
N MET A 143 1.38 -7.57 22.01
CA MET A 143 1.46 -6.99 23.35
C MET A 143 2.78 -6.26 23.63
N TYR A 144 3.85 -6.65 22.93
CA TYR A 144 5.15 -5.97 22.98
C TYR A 144 5.15 -4.57 22.33
N ASN A 145 4.12 -4.23 21.55
CA ASN A 145 3.96 -2.88 20.99
C ASN A 145 3.24 -1.92 21.94
N ARG A 146 2.78 -2.38 23.11
CA ARG A 146 1.97 -1.58 24.03
C ARG A 146 2.61 -0.24 24.39
N SER A 147 3.92 -0.23 24.69
CA SER A 147 4.62 1.02 25.04
C SER A 147 4.61 2.04 23.89
N TYR A 148 4.72 1.59 22.64
CA TYR A 148 4.61 2.48 21.49
C TYR A 148 3.22 3.08 21.33
N TYR A 149 2.17 2.26 21.53
CA TYR A 149 0.77 2.73 21.46
C TYR A 149 0.42 3.68 22.59
N GLU A 150 1.00 3.49 23.77
CA GLU A 150 0.85 4.41 24.91
C GLU A 150 1.57 5.75 24.67
N SER A 151 2.65 5.76 23.89
CA SER A 151 3.50 6.92 23.65
C SER A 151 2.99 7.85 22.53
N VAL A 152 1.88 7.54 21.87
CA VAL A 152 1.27 8.40 20.86
C VAL A 152 -0.01 9.07 21.37
N ASP A 153 -0.38 10.21 20.80
CA ASP A 153 -1.58 10.96 21.20
C ASP A 153 -2.82 10.50 20.44
N ALA A 154 -2.65 10.09 19.18
CA ALA A 154 -3.70 9.50 18.36
C ALA A 154 -3.19 8.23 17.67
N LEU A 155 -4.02 7.18 17.69
CA LEU A 155 -3.74 5.87 17.11
C LEU A 155 -4.81 5.53 16.08
N TYR A 156 -4.48 5.74 14.81
CA TYR A 156 -5.36 5.39 13.70
C TYR A 156 -5.12 3.94 13.28
N ALA A 157 -6.15 3.30 12.80
CA ALA A 157 -6.14 1.90 12.40
C ALA A 157 -6.59 1.76 10.95
N ILE A 158 -5.78 1.09 10.15
CA ILE A 158 -6.06 0.87 8.73
C ILE A 158 -7.26 -0.05 8.49
N SER A 159 -7.52 -0.98 9.42
CA SER A 159 -8.64 -1.93 9.36
C SER A 159 -9.39 -1.99 10.67
N ARG A 160 -10.59 -2.59 10.65
CA ARG A 160 -11.35 -2.87 11.88
C ARG A 160 -10.61 -3.84 12.79
N GLN A 161 -9.90 -4.82 12.21
CA GLN A 161 -9.04 -5.74 12.95
C GLN A 161 -7.90 -4.98 13.64
N THR A 162 -7.21 -4.09 12.93
CA THR A 162 -6.15 -3.26 13.52
C THR A 162 -6.71 -2.38 14.64
N LYS A 163 -7.93 -1.82 14.47
CA LYS A 163 -8.58 -1.05 15.55
C LYS A 163 -8.80 -1.90 16.79
N PHE A 164 -9.35 -3.10 16.61
CA PHE A 164 -9.52 -4.06 17.71
C PHE A 164 -8.19 -4.40 18.38
N ILE A 165 -7.14 -4.66 17.59
CA ILE A 165 -5.79 -4.94 18.12
C ILE A 165 -5.27 -3.76 18.95
N ASN A 166 -5.43 -2.53 18.47
CA ASN A 166 -5.03 -1.32 19.20
C ASN A 166 -5.71 -1.22 20.56
N GLU A 167 -7.03 -1.40 20.58
CA GLU A 167 -7.84 -1.37 21.80
C GLU A 167 -7.45 -2.50 22.76
N TYR A 168 -7.28 -3.71 22.24
CA TYR A 168 -6.89 -4.89 23.01
C TYR A 168 -5.50 -4.74 23.65
N VAL A 169 -4.50 -4.27 22.90
CA VAL A 169 -3.13 -4.08 23.37
C VAL A 169 -3.07 -2.99 24.44
N LEU A 170 -3.82 -1.90 24.28
CA LEU A 170 -3.89 -0.80 25.26
C LEU A 170 -4.67 -1.18 26.51
N GLY A 171 -5.66 -2.06 26.40
CA GLY A 171 -6.54 -2.42 27.53
C GLY A 171 -7.30 -1.20 28.06
N GLU A 172 -7.29 -0.99 29.38
CA GLU A 172 -8.00 0.14 30.02
C GLU A 172 -7.57 1.51 29.49
N LYS A 173 -6.30 1.67 29.09
CA LYS A 173 -5.78 2.92 28.52
C LYS A 173 -6.34 3.26 27.13
N ALA A 174 -7.05 2.34 26.50
CA ALA A 174 -7.69 2.62 25.19
C ALA A 174 -8.72 3.76 25.29
N SER A 175 -9.41 3.88 26.44
CA SER A 175 -10.39 4.95 26.68
C SER A 175 -9.77 6.34 26.80
N GLU A 176 -8.47 6.44 27.07
CA GLU A 176 -7.72 7.69 27.20
C GLU A 176 -7.12 8.17 25.86
N LYS A 177 -7.25 7.37 24.80
CA LYS A 177 -6.62 7.62 23.50
C LYS A 177 -7.65 7.92 22.42
N LEU A 178 -7.27 8.78 21.48
CA LEU A 178 -8.02 8.95 20.24
C LEU A 178 -7.69 7.76 19.32
N ILE A 179 -8.59 6.77 19.26
CA ILE A 179 -8.47 5.61 18.38
C ILE A 179 -9.53 5.70 17.29
N SER A 180 -9.11 5.76 16.03
CA SER A 180 -10.02 5.88 14.90
C SER A 180 -9.70 4.87 13.80
N TYR A 181 -10.75 4.37 13.15
CA TYR A 181 -10.64 3.59 11.93
C TYR A 181 -10.49 4.54 10.73
N VAL A 182 -9.38 4.41 10.02
CA VAL A 182 -9.06 5.21 8.83
C VAL A 182 -8.72 4.24 7.70
N PRO A 183 -9.74 3.80 6.94
CA PRO A 183 -9.53 2.85 5.86
C PRO A 183 -8.75 3.46 4.70
N HIS A 184 -8.14 2.58 3.88
CA HIS A 184 -7.62 3.00 2.59
C HIS A 184 -8.73 3.49 1.66
N GLY A 185 -8.44 4.58 0.96
CA GLY A 185 -9.18 5.00 -0.21
C GLY A 185 -8.47 4.56 -1.50
N LEU A 186 -9.24 4.30 -2.53
CA LEU A 186 -8.75 4.10 -3.90
C LEU A 186 -9.50 5.04 -4.85
N ASP A 187 -8.81 5.49 -5.89
CA ASP A 187 -9.42 6.36 -6.90
C ASP A 187 -10.27 5.53 -7.88
N HIS A 188 -11.59 5.60 -7.71
CA HIS A 188 -12.56 4.94 -8.57
C HIS A 188 -12.63 5.51 -10.00
N ASN A 189 -11.99 6.66 -10.27
CA ASN A 189 -11.85 7.15 -11.64
C ASN A 189 -10.76 6.42 -12.40
N ILE A 190 -9.76 5.89 -11.68
CA ILE A 190 -8.67 5.10 -12.23
C ILE A 190 -9.04 3.62 -12.23
N PHE A 191 -9.33 3.06 -11.04
CA PHE A 191 -9.74 1.64 -10.91
C PHE A 191 -11.23 1.51 -11.15
N LYS A 192 -11.59 0.97 -12.31
CA LYS A 192 -12.98 0.80 -12.75
C LYS A 192 -13.11 -0.32 -13.78
N PRO A 193 -14.28 -0.91 -13.92
CA PRO A 193 -14.55 -1.85 -15.01
C PRO A 193 -14.37 -1.16 -16.36
N LEU A 194 -13.80 -1.90 -17.31
CA LEU A 194 -13.71 -1.51 -18.71
C LEU A 194 -14.57 -2.45 -19.54
N GLU A 195 -15.17 -1.89 -20.61
CA GLU A 195 -15.89 -2.72 -21.58
C GLU A 195 -14.93 -3.68 -22.26
N TYR A 196 -15.38 -4.91 -22.50
CA TYR A 196 -14.56 -5.94 -23.18
C TYR A 196 -14.08 -5.49 -24.56
N SER A 197 -14.84 -4.61 -25.21
CA SER A 197 -14.53 -3.99 -26.51
C SER A 197 -13.54 -2.81 -26.46
N ASP A 198 -13.08 -2.41 -25.25
CA ASP A 198 -12.15 -1.28 -25.10
C ASP A 198 -10.85 -1.54 -25.89
N PRO A 199 -10.47 -0.65 -26.82
CA PRO A 199 -9.30 -0.86 -27.66
C PRO A 199 -7.98 -0.93 -26.88
N SER A 200 -7.87 -0.17 -25.79
CA SER A 200 -6.66 -0.16 -24.95
C SER A 200 -6.53 -1.49 -24.19
N LEU A 201 -7.64 -2.00 -23.66
CA LEU A 201 -7.69 -3.31 -23.00
C LEU A 201 -7.35 -4.44 -23.98
N ASN A 202 -7.90 -4.41 -25.18
CA ASN A 202 -7.62 -5.42 -26.21
C ASN A 202 -6.15 -5.43 -26.65
N THR A 203 -5.56 -4.24 -26.81
CA THR A 203 -4.12 -4.12 -27.14
C THR A 203 -3.28 -4.66 -25.99
N PHE A 204 -3.59 -4.28 -24.75
CA PHE A 204 -2.88 -4.73 -23.56
C PHE A 204 -2.97 -6.25 -23.38
N ARG A 205 -4.15 -6.85 -23.56
CA ARG A 205 -4.36 -8.32 -23.52
C ARG A 205 -3.50 -9.05 -24.55
N LYS A 206 -3.47 -8.57 -25.79
CA LYS A 206 -2.66 -9.16 -26.86
C LYS A 206 -1.18 -9.15 -26.52
N GLU A 207 -0.67 -8.04 -26.01
CA GLU A 207 0.73 -7.93 -25.57
C GLU A 207 1.01 -8.85 -24.37
N LEU A 208 0.14 -8.88 -23.38
CA LEU A 208 0.29 -9.64 -22.15
C LEU A 208 0.35 -11.14 -22.39
N PHE A 209 -0.51 -11.65 -23.28
CA PHE A 209 -0.65 -13.09 -23.56
C PHE A 209 -0.02 -13.54 -24.89
N GLY A 210 0.76 -12.68 -25.55
CA GLY A 210 1.42 -13.02 -26.80
C GLY A 210 0.44 -13.32 -27.95
N GLY A 211 -0.73 -12.69 -27.94
CA GLY A 211 -1.80 -12.87 -28.93
C GLY A 211 -2.74 -14.03 -28.68
N LYS A 212 -2.50 -14.88 -27.65
CA LYS A 212 -3.43 -15.93 -27.24
C LYS A 212 -4.60 -15.33 -26.48
N GLU A 213 -5.81 -15.78 -26.77
CA GLU A 213 -7.03 -15.39 -26.06
C GLU A 213 -7.39 -16.47 -25.04
N TYR A 214 -7.90 -16.04 -23.89
CA TYR A 214 -8.36 -16.91 -22.82
C TYR A 214 -9.79 -16.55 -22.43
N ASP A 215 -10.61 -17.57 -22.19
CA ASP A 215 -11.99 -17.44 -21.74
C ASP A 215 -12.07 -17.15 -20.23
N TYR A 216 -11.02 -17.54 -19.48
CA TYR A 216 -10.98 -17.36 -18.03
C TYR A 216 -9.54 -17.17 -17.52
N VAL A 217 -9.31 -16.07 -16.81
CA VAL A 217 -8.01 -15.70 -16.27
C VAL A 217 -8.08 -15.55 -14.77
N VAL A 218 -7.32 -16.39 -14.05
CA VAL A 218 -7.05 -16.25 -12.62
C VAL A 218 -5.81 -15.40 -12.46
N MET A 219 -5.88 -14.34 -11.66
CA MET A 219 -4.75 -13.43 -11.46
C MET A 219 -4.29 -13.40 -10.00
N PHE A 220 -2.99 -13.30 -9.82
CA PHE A 220 -2.33 -12.95 -8.56
C PHE A 220 -1.56 -11.65 -8.74
N ASN A 221 -1.69 -10.74 -7.77
CA ASN A 221 -0.90 -9.50 -7.72
C ASN A 221 -0.37 -9.25 -6.31
N SER A 222 0.89 -9.53 -6.09
CA SER A 222 1.64 -9.12 -4.89
C SER A 222 3.13 -9.46 -5.05
N ARG A 223 3.97 -8.98 -4.13
CA ARG A 223 5.36 -9.41 -4.03
C ARG A 223 5.43 -10.91 -3.68
N ASN A 224 6.40 -11.61 -4.28
CA ASN A 224 6.69 -13.01 -3.95
C ASN A 224 7.38 -13.08 -2.58
N ILE A 225 6.58 -13.25 -1.52
CA ILE A 225 7.03 -13.47 -0.14
C ILE A 225 6.19 -14.58 0.49
N ARG A 226 6.76 -15.29 1.47
CA ARG A 226 6.20 -16.54 2.03
C ARG A 226 4.74 -16.42 2.47
N ARG A 227 4.38 -15.34 3.19
CA ARG A 227 3.00 -15.15 3.70
C ARG A 227 1.94 -14.99 2.61
N LYS A 228 2.33 -14.82 1.35
CA LYS A 228 1.39 -14.69 0.21
C LYS A 228 0.95 -16.03 -0.36
N SER A 229 1.55 -17.13 0.09
CA SER A 229 1.15 -18.51 -0.24
C SER A 229 0.94 -18.77 -1.73
N ILE A 230 1.83 -18.24 -2.57
CA ILE A 230 1.71 -18.36 -4.04
C ILE A 230 1.77 -19.84 -4.49
N PRO A 231 2.61 -20.72 -3.91
CA PRO A 231 2.58 -22.14 -4.20
C PRO A 231 1.21 -22.79 -3.99
N ASP A 232 0.48 -22.39 -2.93
CA ASP A 232 -0.87 -22.91 -2.66
C ASP A 232 -1.87 -22.43 -3.70
N LEU A 233 -1.70 -21.20 -4.21
CA LEU A 233 -2.51 -20.70 -5.33
C LEU A 233 -2.23 -21.49 -6.62
N ILE A 234 -0.97 -21.78 -6.93
CA ILE A 234 -0.60 -22.60 -8.11
C ILE A 234 -1.22 -24.00 -7.99
N LEU A 235 -1.17 -24.61 -6.82
CA LEU A 235 -1.82 -25.90 -6.55
C LEU A 235 -3.34 -25.80 -6.68
N SER A 236 -3.96 -24.74 -6.20
CA SER A 236 -5.40 -24.50 -6.32
C SER A 236 -5.81 -24.33 -7.78
N TYR A 237 -5.02 -23.60 -8.57
CA TYR A 237 -5.20 -23.44 -10.00
C TYR A 237 -5.14 -24.82 -10.71
N LYS A 238 -4.15 -25.65 -10.34
CA LYS A 238 -4.08 -27.03 -10.84
C LYS A 238 -5.38 -27.78 -10.60
N TYR A 239 -5.84 -27.81 -9.36
CA TYR A 239 -7.09 -28.51 -9.02
C TYR A 239 -8.32 -27.96 -9.74
N PHE A 240 -8.35 -26.67 -10.02
CA PHE A 240 -9.39 -26.04 -10.81
C PHE A 240 -9.35 -26.55 -12.25
N VAL A 241 -8.20 -26.47 -12.92
CA VAL A 241 -8.02 -26.89 -14.32
C VAL A 241 -8.27 -28.39 -14.48
N ASP A 242 -7.85 -29.23 -13.53
CA ASP A 242 -8.10 -30.68 -13.57
C ASP A 242 -9.59 -31.06 -13.51
N ARG A 243 -10.42 -30.20 -12.92
CA ARG A 243 -11.86 -30.45 -12.71
C ARG A 243 -12.76 -29.89 -13.79
N ILE A 244 -12.28 -28.96 -14.62
CA ILE A 244 -13.07 -28.44 -15.73
C ILE A 244 -13.05 -29.39 -16.93
N ASP A 245 -13.98 -29.16 -17.87
CA ASP A 245 -14.04 -29.89 -19.13
C ASP A 245 -12.66 -29.83 -19.83
N PRO A 246 -12.07 -31.00 -20.19
CA PRO A 246 -10.77 -31.06 -20.88
C PRO A 246 -10.68 -30.19 -22.13
N THR A 247 -11.80 -29.99 -22.85
CA THR A 247 -11.83 -29.15 -24.06
C THR A 247 -11.67 -27.64 -23.77
N LYS A 248 -11.87 -27.23 -22.51
CA LYS A 248 -11.77 -25.82 -22.07
C LYS A 248 -10.45 -25.50 -21.40
N ARG A 249 -9.61 -26.48 -21.11
CA ARG A 249 -8.37 -26.29 -20.33
C ARG A 249 -7.41 -25.32 -21.02
N ASP A 250 -7.31 -25.40 -22.36
CA ASP A 250 -6.43 -24.53 -23.14
C ASP A 250 -6.86 -23.06 -23.13
N ASN A 251 -8.11 -22.78 -22.75
CA ASN A 251 -8.68 -21.42 -22.70
C ASN A 251 -8.65 -20.81 -21.30
N VAL A 252 -7.98 -21.44 -20.34
CA VAL A 252 -7.82 -20.92 -18.96
C VAL A 252 -6.36 -20.58 -18.70
N ALA A 253 -6.10 -19.44 -18.03
CA ALA A 253 -4.76 -19.03 -17.67
C ALA A 253 -4.63 -18.61 -16.19
N LEU A 254 -3.44 -18.79 -15.64
CA LEU A 254 -2.98 -18.18 -14.41
C LEU A 254 -2.01 -17.05 -14.74
N LEU A 255 -2.35 -15.83 -14.32
CA LEU A 255 -1.52 -14.65 -14.48
C LEU A 255 -0.89 -14.28 -13.14
N LEU A 256 0.43 -14.35 -13.07
CA LEU A 256 1.22 -14.03 -11.88
C LEU A 256 1.92 -12.67 -12.08
N HIS A 257 1.34 -11.60 -11.53
CA HIS A 257 2.01 -10.30 -11.47
C HIS A 257 2.90 -10.24 -10.23
N THR A 258 4.12 -10.74 -10.38
CA THR A 258 5.10 -10.87 -9.30
C THR A 258 6.48 -11.19 -9.85
N GLN A 259 7.49 -11.09 -9.00
CA GLN A 259 8.82 -11.63 -9.31
C GLN A 259 8.77 -13.16 -9.27
N ALA A 260 9.28 -13.79 -10.31
CA ALA A 260 9.29 -15.25 -10.40
C ALA A 260 10.12 -15.92 -9.29
N VAL A 261 11.22 -15.27 -8.88
CA VAL A 261 12.10 -15.72 -7.77
C VAL A 261 12.37 -14.53 -6.85
N ASP A 262 12.16 -14.71 -5.55
CA ASP A 262 12.51 -13.73 -4.51
C ASP A 262 13.15 -14.46 -3.32
N GLY A 263 14.23 -13.92 -2.76
CA GLY A 263 14.93 -14.52 -1.61
C GLY A 263 14.10 -14.62 -0.33
N ASN A 264 13.03 -13.82 -0.20
CA ASN A 264 12.06 -13.87 0.91
C ASN A 264 10.81 -14.68 0.55
N GLY A 265 10.76 -15.22 -0.66
CA GLY A 265 9.63 -15.97 -1.21
C GLY A 265 10.01 -17.36 -1.66
N THR A 266 9.63 -17.69 -2.88
CA THR A 266 9.76 -19.01 -3.47
C THR A 266 10.25 -18.90 -4.91
N ASP A 267 10.96 -19.93 -5.40
CA ASP A 267 11.24 -20.14 -6.82
C ASP A 267 9.96 -20.67 -7.48
N LEU A 268 9.17 -19.76 -8.06
CA LEU A 268 7.86 -20.10 -8.63
C LEU A 268 7.99 -20.96 -9.91
N PRO A 269 8.94 -20.72 -10.82
CA PRO A 269 9.22 -21.65 -11.92
C PRO A 269 9.41 -23.09 -11.46
N ALA A 270 10.26 -23.32 -10.45
CA ALA A 270 10.47 -24.67 -9.91
C ALA A 270 9.19 -25.28 -9.30
N VAL A 271 8.35 -24.45 -8.64
CA VAL A 271 7.03 -24.90 -8.13
C VAL A 271 6.10 -25.28 -9.28
N ILE A 272 6.06 -24.49 -10.34
CA ILE A 272 5.23 -24.76 -11.53
C ILE A 272 5.66 -26.08 -12.18
N ASP A 273 6.95 -26.27 -12.40
CA ASP A 273 7.47 -27.50 -12.98
C ASP A 273 7.14 -28.74 -12.13
N ALA A 274 7.24 -28.60 -10.79
CA ALA A 274 6.96 -29.70 -9.87
C ALA A 274 5.46 -30.02 -9.74
N LEU A 275 4.57 -29.04 -9.81
CA LEU A 275 3.14 -29.22 -9.55
C LEU A 275 2.30 -29.39 -10.82
N LEU A 276 2.59 -28.60 -11.88
CA LEU A 276 1.68 -28.49 -13.02
C LEU A 276 2.08 -29.45 -14.15
N GLY A 277 3.33 -29.47 -14.57
CA GLY A 277 3.76 -30.17 -15.79
C GLY A 277 3.25 -29.50 -17.06
N GLU A 278 2.99 -30.30 -18.10
CA GLU A 278 2.47 -29.80 -19.39
C GLU A 278 0.96 -29.59 -19.37
N GLY A 279 0.45 -28.68 -20.19
CA GLY A 279 -0.99 -28.46 -20.40
C GLY A 279 -1.63 -27.40 -19.51
N TYR A 280 -0.82 -26.59 -18.78
CA TYR A 280 -1.29 -25.45 -17.99
C TYR A 280 -0.72 -24.15 -18.53
N ASN A 281 -1.56 -23.14 -18.65
CA ASN A 281 -1.12 -21.81 -19.11
C ASN A 281 -0.80 -20.94 -17.91
N VAL A 282 0.47 -20.62 -17.71
CA VAL A 282 0.93 -19.71 -16.65
C VAL A 282 1.74 -18.57 -17.26
N HIS A 283 1.35 -17.35 -16.97
CA HIS A 283 2.00 -16.14 -17.45
C HIS A 283 2.56 -15.34 -16.29
N PHE A 284 3.79 -14.85 -16.47
CA PHE A 284 4.41 -13.93 -15.53
C PHE A 284 4.47 -12.53 -16.10
N THR A 285 4.24 -11.54 -15.24
CA THR A 285 4.60 -10.15 -15.49
C THR A 285 5.19 -9.54 -14.23
N ASN A 286 6.30 -8.84 -14.36
CA ASN A 286 6.98 -8.10 -13.29
C ASN A 286 7.26 -6.65 -13.67
N LYS A 287 6.60 -6.17 -14.75
CA LYS A 287 6.72 -4.77 -15.18
C LYS A 287 6.18 -3.86 -14.09
N MET A 288 6.85 -2.73 -13.88
CA MET A 288 6.32 -1.64 -13.06
C MET A 288 5.25 -0.90 -13.86
N TYR A 289 4.00 -1.12 -13.51
CA TYR A 289 2.86 -0.45 -14.12
C TYR A 289 2.48 0.80 -13.33
N ASN A 290 2.06 1.85 -14.03
CA ASN A 290 1.36 2.97 -13.40
C ASN A 290 -0.09 2.55 -13.04
N ALA A 291 -0.83 3.40 -12.35
CA ALA A 291 -2.18 3.05 -11.89
C ALA A 291 -3.17 2.78 -13.03
N VAL A 292 -3.02 3.45 -14.18
CA VAL A 292 -3.88 3.25 -15.36
C VAL A 292 -3.60 1.88 -15.98
N ASP A 293 -2.33 1.52 -16.15
CA ASP A 293 -1.93 0.21 -16.68
C ASP A 293 -2.27 -0.92 -15.70
N MET A 294 -2.19 -0.66 -14.38
CA MET A 294 -2.69 -1.60 -13.37
C MET A 294 -4.20 -1.85 -13.49
N ASN A 295 -4.99 -0.80 -13.81
CA ASN A 295 -6.40 -1.00 -14.11
C ASN A 295 -6.63 -1.87 -15.34
N LEU A 296 -5.84 -1.71 -16.41
CA LEU A 296 -5.87 -2.59 -17.57
C LEU A 296 -5.54 -4.03 -17.19
N LEU A 297 -4.49 -4.23 -16.37
CA LEU A 297 -4.07 -5.54 -15.91
C LEU A 297 -5.18 -6.26 -15.13
N TYR A 298 -5.85 -5.58 -14.19
CA TYR A 298 -6.99 -6.14 -13.46
C TYR A 298 -8.17 -6.46 -14.38
N ASN A 299 -8.45 -5.63 -15.38
CA ASN A 299 -9.52 -5.88 -16.37
C ASN A 299 -9.17 -7.01 -17.36
N CYS A 300 -7.92 -7.52 -17.35
CA CYS A 300 -7.56 -8.75 -18.08
C CYS A 300 -7.95 -10.02 -17.32
N ALA A 301 -8.31 -9.93 -16.05
CA ALA A 301 -8.60 -11.06 -15.18
C ALA A 301 -10.09 -11.17 -14.87
N ASP A 302 -10.59 -12.39 -14.79
CA ASP A 302 -11.95 -12.70 -14.36
C ASP A 302 -12.02 -12.84 -12.84
N VAL A 303 -10.93 -13.30 -12.23
CA VAL A 303 -10.81 -13.41 -10.78
C VAL A 303 -9.39 -13.08 -10.31
N VAL A 304 -9.31 -12.29 -9.23
CA VAL A 304 -8.06 -12.05 -8.51
C VAL A 304 -8.09 -12.87 -7.22
N ALA A 305 -7.09 -13.72 -7.04
CA ALA A 305 -6.96 -14.58 -5.87
C ALA A 305 -5.72 -14.22 -5.06
N LEU A 306 -5.87 -14.10 -3.74
CA LEU A 306 -4.82 -13.79 -2.80
C LEU A 306 -4.99 -14.65 -1.55
N LEU A 307 -4.11 -15.66 -1.38
CA LEU A 307 -4.15 -16.61 -0.27
C LEU A 307 -3.21 -16.21 0.88
N SER A 308 -3.10 -14.91 1.12
CA SER A 308 -2.22 -14.40 2.18
C SER A 308 -2.69 -14.83 3.56
N SER A 309 -1.75 -15.22 4.42
CA SER A 309 -2.06 -15.53 5.83
C SER A 309 -2.53 -14.29 6.60
N ASN A 310 -2.06 -13.12 6.20
CA ASN A 310 -2.40 -11.84 6.81
C ASN A 310 -2.19 -10.67 5.84
N GLU A 311 -3.03 -9.63 5.96
CA GLU A 311 -2.98 -8.39 5.20
C GLU A 311 -3.42 -7.20 6.05
N GLY A 312 -2.63 -6.12 6.04
CA GLY A 312 -3.04 -4.87 6.68
C GLY A 312 -4.31 -4.29 6.06
N TRP A 313 -4.37 -4.29 4.74
CA TRP A 313 -5.55 -3.86 3.98
C TRP A 313 -5.87 -4.79 2.79
N GLY A 314 -4.84 -5.22 2.05
CA GLY A 314 -5.01 -6.00 0.83
C GLY A 314 -5.37 -5.10 -0.37
N LEU A 315 -4.52 -4.13 -0.70
CA LEU A 315 -4.75 -3.20 -1.81
C LEU A 315 -5.13 -3.90 -3.11
N ALA A 316 -4.42 -4.97 -3.47
CA ALA A 316 -4.70 -5.73 -4.68
C ALA A 316 -6.14 -6.27 -4.75
N LEU A 317 -6.71 -6.69 -3.61
CA LEU A 317 -8.11 -7.13 -3.56
C LEU A 317 -9.07 -5.95 -3.69
N THR A 318 -8.76 -4.81 -3.09
CA THR A 318 -9.62 -3.63 -3.18
C THR A 318 -9.60 -3.03 -4.59
N GLU A 319 -8.44 -3.00 -5.25
CA GLU A 319 -8.30 -2.62 -6.65
C GLU A 319 -9.11 -3.57 -7.57
N ALA A 320 -8.99 -4.87 -7.34
CA ALA A 320 -9.77 -5.89 -8.06
C ALA A 320 -11.28 -5.74 -7.83
N LEU A 321 -11.72 -5.41 -6.62
CA LEU A 321 -13.15 -5.13 -6.33
C LEU A 321 -13.69 -3.96 -7.15
N LEU A 322 -12.91 -2.90 -7.31
CA LEU A 322 -13.30 -1.73 -8.10
C LEU A 322 -13.36 -2.03 -9.60
N THR A 323 -12.60 -3.00 -10.08
CA THR A 323 -12.61 -3.44 -11.48
C THR A 323 -13.59 -4.60 -11.75
N LEU A 324 -14.32 -5.07 -10.73
CA LEU A 324 -15.22 -6.22 -10.76
C LEU A 324 -14.52 -7.56 -11.10
N SER A 325 -13.21 -7.64 -10.93
CA SER A 325 -12.39 -8.84 -11.16
C SER A 325 -12.25 -9.69 -9.89
N LEU A 326 -13.15 -9.60 -8.94
CA LEU A 326 -13.13 -10.35 -7.70
C LEU A 326 -14.38 -11.18 -7.54
N ILE A 327 -14.21 -12.49 -7.38
CA ILE A 327 -15.26 -13.35 -6.83
C ILE A 327 -15.06 -13.39 -5.32
N HIS A 328 -16.02 -12.92 -4.57
CA HIS A 328 -16.02 -13.04 -3.13
C HIS A 328 -16.36 -14.50 -2.78
N ILE A 329 -15.38 -15.20 -2.23
CA ILE A 329 -15.56 -16.55 -1.69
C ILE A 329 -15.72 -16.46 -0.18
#